data_47c2cdaa3bce3052ffafe1e2dd4a419b
#
_entry.id   47c2cdaa3bce3052ffafe1e2dd4a419b
#
_cell.length_a   1.000
_cell.length_b   1.000
_cell.length_c   1.000
_cell.angle_alpha   90.00
_cell.angle_beta   90.00
_cell.angle_gamma   90.00
#
_symmetry.space_group_name_H-M   'P 1'
#
loop_
_entity.id
_entity.type
_entity.pdbx_description
1 polymer ?
#
loop_
_entity_poly.entity_id
_entity_poly.type
_entity_poly.pdbx_seq_one_letter_code
_entity_poly.pdbx_strand_id
1 'polypeptide(L)'
;MNRLYILLTVMVVMLAAPLFGAHEALAEDFLGTALNDTLFGTEGDDYLKGRAGDDYLDAAGGNDTIEGGRGNDQIIPGEGADVVYAGAGNDRIYARDTASYDYIDCGGGFDQVETIHRDDRTLSNCERALGPRKGNID
;
A
#
# COMPACT_ATOMS: atom_id res chain seq x y z
N MET A 1 35.17 -18.35 18.14
CA MET A 1 34.52 -18.15 16.82
C MET A 1 33.33 -17.24 17.02
N ASN A 2 33.52 -15.97 16.72
CA ASN A 2 32.46 -14.97 16.84
C ASN A 2 31.54 -15.06 15.62
N ARG A 3 30.31 -15.49 15.82
CA ARG A 3 29.26 -15.31 14.84
C ARG A 3 28.70 -13.90 15.02
N LEU A 4 29.18 -13.00 14.20
CA LEU A 4 28.61 -11.69 14.04
C LEU A 4 27.28 -11.87 13.30
N TYR A 5 26.17 -11.81 14.01
CA TYR A 5 24.85 -11.69 13.41
C TYR A 5 24.71 -10.25 12.94
N ILE A 6 24.94 -10.06 11.65
CA ILE A 6 24.57 -8.82 11.00
C ILE A 6 23.05 -8.82 10.94
N LEU A 7 22.43 -8.03 11.79
CA LEU A 7 21.06 -7.56 11.62
C LEU A 7 21.03 -6.72 10.33
N LEU A 8 20.77 -7.37 9.22
CA LEU A 8 20.50 -6.67 7.98
C LEU A 8 19.02 -6.22 8.02
N THR A 9 18.80 -5.08 8.66
CA THR A 9 17.62 -4.28 8.34
C THR A 9 17.80 -3.85 6.88
N VAL A 10 17.18 -4.55 5.97
CA VAL A 10 17.18 -4.17 4.57
C VAL A 10 16.28 -2.96 4.41
N MET A 11 16.82 -1.81 4.72
CA MET A 11 16.25 -0.55 4.28
C MET A 11 16.64 -0.38 2.81
N VAL A 12 15.79 -0.87 1.92
CA VAL A 12 15.95 -0.59 0.49
C VAL A 12 15.49 0.83 0.25
N VAL A 13 16.37 1.77 0.52
CA VAL A 13 16.22 3.14 0.01
C VAL A 13 16.88 3.18 -1.35
N MET A 14 16.11 3.00 -2.41
CA MET A 14 16.58 3.39 -3.73
C MET A 14 16.43 4.90 -3.87
N LEU A 15 17.53 5.61 -3.60
CA LEU A 15 17.68 7.01 -3.97
C LEU A 15 18.09 7.05 -5.45
N ALA A 16 17.15 7.09 -6.37
CA ALA A 16 17.42 7.51 -7.73
C ALA A 16 17.38 9.03 -7.76
N ALA A 17 18.54 9.66 -7.87
CA ALA A 17 18.64 11.11 -8.04
C ALA A 17 18.24 11.51 -9.46
N PRO A 18 17.37 12.52 -9.66
CA PRO A 18 16.94 12.93 -10.98
C PRO A 18 18.00 13.84 -11.62
N LEU A 19 18.53 13.43 -12.76
CA LEU A 19 19.18 14.32 -13.72
C LEU A 19 18.16 14.64 -14.81
N PHE A 20 17.63 15.86 -14.77
CA PHE A 20 16.93 16.61 -15.80
C PHE A 20 16.34 15.85 -17.01
N GLY A 21 15.03 15.76 -17.07
CA GLY A 21 14.23 15.31 -18.20
C GLY A 21 12.94 14.73 -17.65
N ALA A 22 11.81 14.92 -18.30
CA ALA A 22 10.57 14.27 -17.92
C ALA A 22 10.84 12.77 -17.72
N HIS A 23 11.00 12.35 -16.47
CA HIS A 23 11.06 10.96 -16.13
C HIS A 23 9.62 10.43 -16.30
N GLU A 24 9.40 9.68 -17.36
CA GLU A 24 8.37 8.67 -17.29
C GLU A 24 8.78 7.78 -16.11
N ALA A 25 8.03 7.84 -15.02
CA ALA A 25 8.27 6.97 -13.89
C ALA A 25 8.11 5.53 -14.39
N LEU A 26 9.17 4.74 -14.26
CA LEU A 26 9.17 3.36 -14.72
C LEU A 26 8.48 2.51 -13.66
N ALA A 27 7.63 1.59 -14.11
CA ALA A 27 7.07 0.57 -13.25
C ALA A 27 8.18 -0.26 -12.59
N GLU A 28 8.11 -0.43 -11.27
CA GLU A 28 9.09 -1.17 -10.49
C GLU A 28 8.42 -2.23 -9.60
N ASP A 29 9.15 -3.32 -9.32
CA ASP A 29 8.72 -4.38 -8.41
C ASP A 29 9.40 -4.24 -7.05
N PHE A 30 8.62 -4.04 -5.99
CA PHE A 30 9.09 -3.95 -4.61
C PHE A 30 8.65 -5.18 -3.82
N LEU A 31 9.60 -6.04 -3.49
CA LEU A 31 9.33 -7.31 -2.83
C LEU A 31 9.87 -7.34 -1.40
N GLY A 32 8.99 -7.48 -0.45
CA GLY A 32 9.31 -7.70 0.95
C GLY A 32 9.77 -9.13 1.26
N THR A 33 9.91 -9.42 2.52
CA THR A 33 10.46 -10.66 3.06
C THR A 33 9.39 -11.48 3.83
N ALA A 34 9.73 -12.12 4.91
CA ALA A 34 8.81 -12.74 5.86
C ALA A 34 8.87 -12.04 7.23
N LEU A 35 9.38 -10.83 7.25
CA LEU A 35 9.50 -9.96 8.43
C LEU A 35 8.79 -8.65 8.13
N ASN A 36 8.58 -7.85 9.15
CA ASN A 36 7.99 -6.53 8.98
C ASN A 36 8.88 -5.65 8.08
N ASP A 37 8.36 -5.33 6.92
CA ASP A 37 9.05 -4.57 5.89
C ASP A 37 8.45 -3.16 5.74
N THR A 38 9.21 -2.28 5.11
CA THR A 38 8.76 -0.96 4.70
C THR A 38 9.10 -0.78 3.23
N LEU A 39 8.08 -0.71 2.38
CA LEU A 39 8.23 -0.59 0.93
C LEU A 39 7.66 0.76 0.48
N PHE A 40 8.39 1.44 -0.40
CA PHE A 40 7.97 2.66 -1.05
C PHE A 40 8.05 2.48 -2.55
N GLY A 41 6.95 2.73 -3.23
CA GLY A 41 6.88 2.80 -4.68
C GLY A 41 7.40 4.13 -5.24
N THR A 42 7.07 4.39 -6.49
CA THR A 42 7.49 5.56 -7.25
C THR A 42 6.27 6.38 -7.73
N GLU A 43 6.43 7.17 -8.77
CA GLU A 43 5.32 7.87 -9.46
C GLU A 43 4.82 7.07 -10.68
N GLY A 44 5.30 5.85 -10.88
CA GLY A 44 4.95 4.98 -11.98
C GLY A 44 4.09 3.82 -11.54
N ASP A 45 3.53 3.08 -12.49
CA ASP A 45 2.69 1.91 -12.22
C ASP A 45 3.53 0.78 -11.59
N ASP A 46 3.48 0.60 -10.27
CA ASP A 46 4.34 -0.28 -9.50
C ASP A 46 3.64 -1.56 -9.02
N TYR A 47 4.46 -2.54 -8.63
CA TYR A 47 4.00 -3.73 -7.94
C TYR A 47 4.68 -3.87 -6.57
N LEU A 48 3.91 -3.76 -5.50
CA LEU A 48 4.38 -3.90 -4.13
C LEU A 48 3.85 -5.19 -3.50
N LYS A 49 4.74 -5.96 -2.86
CA LYS A 49 4.36 -7.20 -2.19
C LYS A 49 5.06 -7.35 -0.84
N GLY A 50 4.31 -7.23 0.27
CA GLY A 50 4.82 -7.39 1.64
C GLY A 50 5.19 -8.83 1.97
N ARG A 51 4.35 -9.78 1.65
CA ARG A 51 4.44 -11.24 1.89
C ARG A 51 3.98 -11.66 3.28
N ALA A 52 4.80 -11.53 4.30
CA ALA A 52 4.45 -11.89 5.66
C ALA A 52 5.18 -11.00 6.67
N GLY A 53 4.55 -10.70 7.76
CA GLY A 53 4.97 -9.70 8.72
C GLY A 53 3.95 -8.58 8.76
N ASP A 54 4.07 -7.69 9.70
CA ASP A 54 3.25 -6.49 9.74
C ASP A 54 3.98 -5.42 8.92
N ASP A 55 3.53 -5.21 7.68
CA ASP A 55 4.24 -4.42 6.68
C ASP A 55 3.67 -3.01 6.54
N TYR A 56 4.52 -2.09 6.08
CA TYR A 56 4.15 -0.76 5.64
C TYR A 56 4.41 -0.61 4.14
N LEU A 57 3.37 -0.38 3.36
CA LEU A 57 3.41 -0.31 1.91
C LEU A 57 2.83 1.04 1.46
N ASP A 58 3.63 1.85 0.76
CA ASP A 58 3.25 3.15 0.23
C ASP A 58 3.62 3.20 -1.25
N ALA A 59 2.62 3.15 -2.13
CA ALA A 59 2.87 3.02 -3.56
C ALA A 59 3.11 4.36 -4.27
N ALA A 60 2.74 5.46 -3.62
CA ALA A 60 2.95 6.84 -4.05
C ALA A 60 2.03 7.30 -5.18
N GLY A 61 2.35 7.08 -6.44
CA GLY A 61 1.48 7.47 -7.55
C GLY A 61 1.69 6.59 -8.77
N GLY A 62 0.70 6.54 -9.64
CA GLY A 62 0.63 5.57 -10.73
C GLY A 62 -0.61 4.69 -10.57
N ASN A 63 -0.78 3.68 -11.43
CA ASN A 63 -1.83 2.69 -11.23
C ASN A 63 -1.19 1.41 -10.70
N ASP A 64 -1.19 1.26 -9.38
CA ASP A 64 -0.36 0.30 -8.69
C ASP A 64 -1.09 -1.01 -8.38
N THR A 65 -0.31 -2.06 -8.17
CA THR A 65 -0.82 -3.32 -7.64
C THR A 65 -0.11 -3.63 -6.33
N ILE A 66 -0.88 -3.75 -5.24
CA ILE A 66 -0.34 -3.90 -3.90
C ILE A 66 -0.89 -5.17 -3.25
N GLU A 67 0.01 -6.04 -2.80
CA GLU A 67 -0.31 -7.24 -2.01
C GLU A 67 0.33 -7.12 -0.62
N GLY A 68 -0.47 -6.94 0.44
CA GLY A 68 0.03 -6.94 1.83
C GLY A 68 0.55 -8.33 2.20
N GLY A 69 -0.33 -9.27 2.29
CA GLY A 69 0.04 -10.67 2.49
C GLY A 69 -0.48 -11.27 3.79
N ARG A 70 0.38 -11.66 4.70
CA ARG A 70 0.02 -12.14 6.03
C ARG A 70 0.56 -11.21 7.10
N GLY A 71 -0.25 -10.81 8.03
CA GLY A 71 0.09 -9.90 9.11
C GLY A 71 -0.85 -8.71 9.14
N ASN A 72 -0.60 -7.76 10.01
CA ASN A 72 -1.46 -6.59 10.09
C ASN A 72 -0.78 -5.45 9.34
N ASP A 73 -1.16 -5.28 8.09
CA ASP A 73 -0.48 -4.41 7.16
C ASP A 73 -1.05 -2.99 7.17
N GLN A 74 -0.21 -2.04 6.88
CA GLN A 74 -0.60 -0.66 6.63
C GLN A 74 -0.30 -0.31 5.18
N ILE A 75 -1.36 0.02 4.41
CA ILE A 75 -1.29 0.20 2.97
C ILE A 75 -1.77 1.59 2.59
N ILE A 76 -0.99 2.29 1.80
CA ILE A 76 -1.29 3.58 1.19
C ILE A 76 -1.16 3.41 -0.31
N PRO A 77 -2.26 3.26 -1.06
CA PRO A 77 -2.20 3.11 -2.51
C PRO A 77 -1.60 4.34 -3.19
N GLY A 78 -2.07 5.51 -2.82
CA GLY A 78 -1.57 6.77 -3.35
C GLY A 78 -2.48 7.40 -4.39
N GLU A 79 -1.91 8.07 -5.39
CA GLU A 79 -2.66 8.67 -6.49
C GLU A 79 -2.70 7.72 -7.69
N GLY A 80 -3.88 7.48 -8.21
CA GLY A 80 -4.09 6.63 -9.38
C GLY A 80 -5.20 5.61 -9.16
N ALA A 81 -5.42 4.76 -10.16
CA ALA A 81 -6.44 3.71 -10.06
C ALA A 81 -5.76 2.40 -9.63
N ASP A 82 -5.78 2.14 -8.33
CA ASP A 82 -4.98 1.09 -7.72
C ASP A 82 -5.75 -0.21 -7.49
N VAL A 83 -5.00 -1.29 -7.40
CA VAL A 83 -5.51 -2.62 -7.04
C VAL A 83 -4.83 -3.08 -5.76
N VAL A 84 -5.60 -3.18 -4.68
CA VAL A 84 -5.12 -3.57 -3.36
C VAL A 84 -5.69 -4.91 -2.94
N TYR A 85 -4.80 -5.83 -2.58
CA TYR A 85 -5.10 -7.09 -1.90
C TYR A 85 -4.40 -7.05 -0.53
N ALA A 86 -5.13 -6.67 0.52
CA ALA A 86 -4.51 -6.55 1.84
C ALA A 86 -4.08 -7.91 2.40
N GLY A 87 -4.95 -8.90 2.34
CA GLY A 87 -4.54 -10.28 2.61
C GLY A 87 -5.14 -10.88 3.86
N ALA A 88 -4.31 -11.34 4.77
CA ALA A 88 -4.77 -12.00 5.99
C ALA A 88 -4.18 -11.33 7.23
N GLY A 89 -5.03 -10.80 8.07
CA GLY A 89 -4.69 -10.07 9.28
C GLY A 89 -5.67 -8.93 9.49
N ASN A 90 -5.33 -8.01 10.39
CA ASN A 90 -6.17 -6.84 10.61
C ASN A 90 -5.50 -5.63 9.96
N ASP A 91 -5.91 -5.32 8.75
CA ASP A 91 -5.22 -4.39 7.89
C ASP A 91 -5.79 -2.97 7.96
N ARG A 92 -4.97 -1.99 7.62
CA ARG A 92 -5.37 -0.60 7.49
C ARG A 92 -5.00 -0.06 6.13
N ILE A 93 -6.01 0.36 5.37
CA ILE A 93 -5.84 0.90 4.03
C ILE A 93 -6.26 2.37 4.02
N TYR A 94 -5.39 3.23 3.51
CA TYR A 94 -5.60 4.68 3.41
C TYR A 94 -5.73 5.12 1.95
N ALA A 95 -6.85 4.81 1.32
CA ALA A 95 -7.18 5.21 -0.04
C ALA A 95 -7.77 6.63 -0.03
N ARG A 96 -6.92 7.65 -0.09
CA ARG A 96 -7.29 9.06 0.11
C ARG A 96 -7.09 9.94 -1.11
N ASP A 97 -6.88 9.38 -2.26
CA ASP A 97 -6.81 10.14 -3.49
C ASP A 97 -8.17 10.74 -3.87
N THR A 98 -8.21 11.73 -4.75
CA THR A 98 -9.43 12.44 -5.14
C THR A 98 -9.79 12.29 -6.61
N ALA A 99 -8.95 11.63 -7.39
CA ALA A 99 -9.03 11.65 -8.84
C ALA A 99 -9.41 10.32 -9.48
N SER A 100 -9.26 9.21 -8.77
CA SER A 100 -9.41 7.86 -9.31
C SER A 100 -10.22 6.95 -8.42
N TYR A 101 -10.45 5.73 -8.87
CA TYR A 101 -11.20 4.72 -8.14
C TYR A 101 -10.33 3.50 -7.92
N ASP A 102 -10.13 3.14 -6.67
CA ASP A 102 -9.38 1.97 -6.30
C ASP A 102 -10.25 0.71 -6.23
N TYR A 103 -9.64 -0.40 -6.55
CA TYR A 103 -10.17 -1.71 -6.21
C TYR A 103 -9.49 -2.22 -4.95
N ILE A 104 -10.26 -2.46 -3.88
CA ILE A 104 -9.72 -2.91 -2.60
C ILE A 104 -10.39 -4.21 -2.19
N ASP A 105 -9.61 -5.27 -2.05
CA ASP A 105 -9.97 -6.52 -1.38
C ASP A 105 -9.21 -6.61 -0.06
N CYS A 106 -9.94 -6.50 1.03
CA CYS A 106 -9.34 -6.53 2.36
C CYS A 106 -8.92 -7.94 2.80
N GLY A 107 -9.54 -8.96 2.21
CA GLY A 107 -9.18 -10.35 2.52
C GLY A 107 -9.82 -10.86 3.79
N GLY A 108 -9.03 -11.31 4.73
CA GLY A 108 -9.52 -11.94 5.94
C GLY A 108 -8.94 -11.38 7.22
N GLY A 109 -9.82 -10.97 8.12
CA GLY A 109 -9.48 -10.35 9.39
C GLY A 109 -10.47 -9.26 9.75
N PHE A 110 -10.03 -8.32 10.56
CA PHE A 110 -10.77 -7.13 10.95
C PHE A 110 -10.11 -5.90 10.32
N ASP A 111 -10.59 -5.50 9.14
CA ASP A 111 -9.91 -4.53 8.31
C ASP A 111 -10.54 -3.15 8.38
N GLN A 112 -9.73 -2.12 8.26
CA GLN A 112 -10.15 -0.74 8.26
C GLN A 112 -9.72 -0.05 6.98
N VAL A 113 -10.69 0.45 6.22
CA VAL A 113 -10.43 1.26 5.04
C VAL A 113 -10.84 2.69 5.33
N GLU A 114 -9.93 3.62 5.13
CA GLU A 114 -10.19 5.04 5.17
C GLU A 114 -10.15 5.60 3.74
N THR A 115 -11.32 5.90 3.20
CA THR A 115 -11.47 6.44 1.85
C THR A 115 -12.20 7.77 1.89
N ILE A 116 -11.92 8.67 0.96
CA ILE A 116 -12.63 9.93 0.77
C ILE A 116 -13.63 9.87 -0.40
N HIS A 117 -13.48 8.90 -1.30
CA HIS A 117 -14.43 8.63 -2.36
C HIS A 117 -15.52 7.66 -1.92
N ARG A 118 -16.79 8.03 -2.18
CA ARG A 118 -17.94 7.14 -1.93
C ARG A 118 -18.10 6.05 -2.98
N ASP A 119 -17.42 6.20 -4.09
CA ASP A 119 -17.56 5.38 -5.28
C ASP A 119 -16.33 4.49 -5.51
N ASP A 120 -15.42 4.37 -4.52
CA ASP A 120 -14.38 3.35 -4.58
C ASP A 120 -15.06 2.02 -4.77
N ARG A 121 -14.88 1.49 -5.96
CA ARG A 121 -15.60 0.32 -6.41
C ARG A 121 -14.95 -0.91 -5.83
N THR A 122 -15.72 -1.56 -5.05
CA THR A 122 -15.52 -2.91 -4.55
C THR A 122 -14.64 -2.99 -3.31
N LEU A 123 -15.16 -2.48 -2.22
CA LEU A 123 -14.73 -2.94 -0.90
C LEU A 123 -15.21 -4.38 -0.73
N SER A 124 -14.37 -5.34 -1.05
CA SER A 124 -14.63 -6.76 -0.86
C SER A 124 -14.05 -7.19 0.48
N ASN A 125 -14.86 -7.83 1.31
CA ASN A 125 -14.47 -8.37 2.61
C ASN A 125 -13.92 -7.33 3.62
N CYS A 126 -14.28 -6.06 3.48
CA CYS A 126 -13.86 -5.00 4.41
C CYS A 126 -14.93 -4.74 5.47
N GLU A 127 -14.58 -4.81 6.76
CA GLU A 127 -15.56 -4.69 7.85
C GLU A 127 -15.90 -3.26 8.23
N ARG A 128 -15.02 -2.30 7.93
CA ARG A 128 -15.26 -0.89 8.22
C ARG A 128 -14.64 0.04 7.21
N ALA A 129 -15.48 0.59 6.33
CA ALA A 129 -15.11 1.75 5.52
C ALA A 129 -15.39 3.04 6.30
N LEU A 130 -14.36 3.82 6.59
CA LEU A 130 -14.47 5.14 7.19
C LEU A 130 -14.47 6.19 6.09
N GLY A 131 -15.62 6.39 5.45
CA GLY A 131 -15.81 7.53 4.54
C GLY A 131 -16.09 8.84 5.31
N PRO A 132 -16.04 10.01 4.63
CA PRO A 132 -16.35 11.28 5.26
C PRO A 132 -17.74 11.23 5.87
N ARG A 133 -17.82 11.48 7.18
CA ARG A 133 -19.10 11.62 7.86
C ARG A 133 -19.89 12.72 7.14
N LYS A 134 -21.09 12.39 6.66
CA LYS A 134 -22.05 13.45 6.32
C LYS A 134 -22.20 14.32 7.57
N GLY A 135 -21.69 15.55 7.51
CA GLY A 135 -22.17 16.56 8.43
C GLY A 135 -23.67 16.64 8.25
N ASN A 136 -24.44 16.42 9.31
CA ASN A 136 -25.82 16.88 9.36
C ASN A 136 -25.75 18.38 9.11
N ILE A 137 -26.22 18.79 7.95
CA ILE A 137 -26.61 20.18 7.73
C ILE A 137 -28.10 20.17 8.12
N ASP A 138 -28.36 20.58 9.37
CA ASP A 138 -29.68 21.04 9.80
C ASP A 138 -29.99 22.38 9.17
#